data_cdf83ad102b8b1339f7ae72b9862cd00
#
_entry.id   cdf83ad102b8b1339f7ae72b9862cd00
#
_cell.length_a   1.000
_cell.length_b   1.000
_cell.length_c   1.000
_cell.angle_alpha   90.00
_cell.angle_beta   90.00
_cell.angle_gamma   90.00
#
_symmetry.space_group_name_H-M   'P 1'
#
loop_
_entity.id
_entity.type
_entity.pdbx_description
1 polymer ?
#
loop_
_entity_poly.entity_id
_entity_poly.type
_entity_poly.pdbx_seq_one_letter_code
_entity_poly.pdbx_strand_id
1 'polypeptide(L)'
;QWTNQSNNNGQFGKHAIGAVVGMEFTKAESEAFYARKDGLTLEDRDYAFLSSATGDKITEATGSGDAYALLSYFGKFNYSYASKYLASATLRYDGSSKFGADNRWAVFPAFSLGWRIKNEPFLENVDFLSDLKLRFSWGRNGNSAIPSGYLQSSYVADYNGTSYAMNGQESGSLQSGFRKYLTGNSTLKWETVTQTNYGIDFGFFNQSLVGTIDYFYKKTTDMLYLPPYIGAFGEGGDTYVNGPSMENRGVEILLTYRNSLPSGFNYSITGNIATFKNKITELPDNVRSVYGGNGMLDDIIGRPRNSIYGYVADGIFKTQEEVDNSPQQAGKGLGRIRYKDLDGDGRITQDYDRTWIGVSDPDFTYGLNLQASYKNVDLALFFQGVHGGDVWDSWIEYSDFWNIQNVNNTNHLKGVFNAWSPQNPDSNIPALSTRNTNDEKRTSTYFLKDGSYLKLRTIELGYTFPESMVKKAMISRLRAYVSANNVFTIKKWWDSNRFSGPDPEIRDFGYVIPFTATVGVNITF
;
A
#
# COMPACT_ATOMS: atom_id res chain seq x y z
N GLN A 1 -25.82 8.17 -7.46
CA GLN A 1 -25.94 8.31 -6.00
C GLN A 1 -27.07 9.26 -5.67
N TRP A 2 -27.90 8.91 -4.67
CA TRP A 2 -28.97 9.73 -4.14
C TRP A 2 -28.92 9.72 -2.62
N THR A 3 -28.90 10.91 -2.00
CA THR A 3 -28.84 11.07 -0.55
C THR A 3 -29.94 12.01 -0.10
N ASN A 4 -30.69 11.59 0.92
CA ASN A 4 -31.67 12.41 1.60
C ASN A 4 -31.34 12.43 3.09
N GLN A 5 -31.17 13.61 3.66
CA GLN A 5 -30.85 13.77 5.08
C GLN A 5 -31.54 14.98 5.68
N SER A 6 -31.85 14.89 6.95
CA SER A 6 -32.33 15.98 7.77
C SER A 6 -31.32 16.29 8.86
N ASN A 7 -30.99 17.58 8.99
CA ASN A 7 -30.06 18.07 9.99
C ASN A 7 -30.81 19.02 10.93
N ASN A 8 -30.66 18.81 12.22
CA ASN A 8 -31.22 19.68 13.25
C ASN A 8 -30.14 20.04 14.28
N ASN A 9 -29.93 21.32 14.51
CA ASN A 9 -28.97 21.83 15.48
C ASN A 9 -29.67 22.81 16.43
N GLY A 10 -29.42 22.66 17.73
CA GLY A 10 -29.98 23.53 18.74
C GLY A 10 -28.97 23.86 19.83
N GLN A 11 -29.07 25.05 20.37
CA GLN A 11 -28.28 25.50 21.52
C GLN A 11 -29.23 25.94 22.64
N PHE A 12 -29.06 25.35 23.81
CA PHE A 12 -29.90 25.60 24.99
C PHE A 12 -28.96 25.93 26.18
N GLY A 13 -28.70 27.21 26.35
CA GLY A 13 -27.72 27.66 27.34
C GLY A 13 -26.32 27.09 27.06
N LYS A 14 -25.81 26.24 27.98
CA LYS A 14 -24.50 25.60 27.83
C LYS A 14 -24.54 24.27 27.04
N HIS A 15 -25.72 23.83 26.61
CA HIS A 15 -25.94 22.61 25.87
C HIS A 15 -26.04 22.89 24.38
N ALA A 16 -25.22 22.25 23.56
CA ALA A 16 -25.37 22.26 22.11
C ALA A 16 -25.66 20.81 21.65
N ILE A 17 -26.70 20.65 20.85
CA ILE A 17 -27.18 19.36 20.35
C ILE A 17 -27.24 19.45 18.83
N GLY A 18 -26.73 18.43 18.17
CA GLY A 18 -26.87 18.25 16.73
C GLY A 18 -27.34 16.83 16.41
N ALA A 19 -28.32 16.69 15.55
CA ALA A 19 -28.81 15.41 15.09
C ALA A 19 -28.88 15.38 13.56
N VAL A 20 -28.46 14.27 12.99
CA VAL A 20 -28.57 13.98 11.55
C VAL A 20 -29.24 12.63 11.40
N VAL A 21 -30.23 12.54 10.53
CA VAL A 21 -30.85 11.27 10.12
C VAL A 21 -30.91 11.27 8.60
N GLY A 22 -30.57 10.16 7.99
CA GLY A 22 -30.56 10.12 6.53
C GLY A 22 -30.60 8.72 5.96
N MET A 23 -30.78 8.70 4.65
CA MET A 23 -30.75 7.53 3.80
C MET A 23 -29.91 7.85 2.56
N GLU A 24 -29.15 6.89 2.13
CA GLU A 24 -28.31 6.98 0.95
C GLU A 24 -28.50 5.74 0.07
N PHE A 25 -28.69 5.96 -1.22
CA PHE A 25 -28.72 4.90 -2.22
C PHE A 25 -27.65 5.18 -3.27
N THR A 26 -26.80 4.19 -3.49
CA THR A 26 -25.78 4.22 -4.55
C THR A 26 -26.01 3.04 -5.49
N LYS A 27 -26.13 3.29 -6.77
CA LYS A 27 -26.04 2.29 -7.85
C LYS A 27 -24.83 2.68 -8.69
N ALA A 28 -23.94 1.74 -8.90
CA ALA A 28 -22.79 1.91 -9.79
C ALA A 28 -22.87 0.82 -10.88
N GLU A 29 -22.64 1.24 -12.09
CA GLU A 29 -22.54 0.41 -13.28
C GLU A 29 -21.27 0.82 -14.01
N SER A 30 -20.49 -0.14 -14.44
CA SER A 30 -19.31 0.09 -15.24
C SER A 30 -19.29 -0.87 -16.41
N GLU A 31 -18.92 -0.35 -17.56
CA GLU A 31 -18.70 -1.13 -18.77
C GLU A 31 -17.28 -0.82 -19.27
N ALA A 32 -16.57 -1.84 -19.68
CA ALA A 32 -15.26 -1.72 -20.29
C ALA A 32 -15.28 -2.38 -21.66
N PHE A 33 -14.70 -1.71 -22.64
CA PHE A 33 -14.47 -2.22 -23.97
C PHE A 33 -12.98 -2.08 -24.28
N TYR A 34 -12.40 -3.14 -24.81
CA TYR A 34 -11.02 -3.16 -25.28
C TYR A 34 -10.99 -3.67 -26.72
N ALA A 35 -10.23 -2.98 -27.57
CA ALA A 35 -9.95 -3.42 -28.92
C ALA A 35 -8.48 -3.14 -29.26
N ARG A 36 -7.86 -4.06 -29.99
CA ARG A 36 -6.48 -3.93 -30.46
C ARG A 36 -6.42 -4.17 -31.95
N LYS A 37 -5.65 -3.32 -32.64
CA LYS A 37 -5.30 -3.48 -34.05
C LYS A 37 -3.83 -3.13 -34.23
N ASP A 38 -3.11 -3.94 -34.96
CA ASP A 38 -1.67 -3.78 -35.18
C ASP A 38 -1.40 -3.00 -36.48
N GLY A 39 -0.18 -2.48 -36.65
CA GLY A 39 0.28 -1.84 -37.88
C GLY A 39 -0.08 -0.35 -37.98
N LEU A 40 0.33 0.46 -36.97
CA LEU A 40 0.28 1.92 -37.13
C LEU A 40 1.25 2.36 -38.22
N THR A 41 0.78 3.12 -39.19
CA THR A 41 1.59 3.69 -40.27
C THR A 41 2.49 4.81 -39.76
N LEU A 42 2.06 5.53 -38.71
CA LEU A 42 2.78 6.61 -38.07
C LEU A 42 2.74 6.39 -36.57
N GLU A 43 3.91 6.28 -35.95
CA GLU A 43 4.07 6.10 -34.49
C GLU A 43 4.02 7.47 -33.77
N ASP A 44 2.99 8.24 -34.04
CA ASP A 44 2.72 9.51 -33.39
C ASP A 44 1.40 9.41 -32.60
N ARG A 45 1.42 9.88 -31.36
CA ARG A 45 0.27 9.81 -30.45
C ARG A 45 -0.97 10.50 -31.01
N ASP A 46 -0.80 11.59 -31.75
CA ASP A 46 -1.92 12.37 -32.28
C ASP A 46 -2.64 11.66 -33.43
N TYR A 47 -2.00 10.62 -34.01
CA TYR A 47 -2.53 9.80 -35.11
C TYR A 47 -2.78 8.33 -34.73
N ALA A 48 -2.58 7.97 -33.46
CA ALA A 48 -2.70 6.60 -32.96
C ALA A 48 -4.17 6.20 -32.70
N PHE A 49 -4.96 6.09 -33.76
CA PHE A 49 -6.34 5.61 -33.73
C PHE A 49 -6.45 4.19 -34.29
N LEU A 50 -7.44 3.42 -33.83
CA LEU A 50 -7.71 2.08 -34.38
C LEU A 50 -7.97 2.12 -35.90
N SER A 51 -8.57 3.21 -36.40
CA SER A 51 -8.81 3.43 -37.83
C SER A 51 -7.54 3.71 -38.64
N SER A 52 -6.48 4.22 -38.01
CA SER A 52 -5.20 4.53 -38.65
C SER A 52 -4.27 3.32 -38.74
N ALA A 53 -4.62 2.21 -38.08
CA ALA A 53 -3.84 0.98 -38.16
C ALA A 53 -4.19 0.20 -39.44
N THR A 54 -3.16 -0.25 -40.15
CA THR A 54 -3.26 -0.90 -41.47
C THR A 54 -3.47 -2.41 -41.41
N GLY A 55 -3.37 -3.03 -40.24
CA GLY A 55 -3.67 -4.45 -40.08
C GLY A 55 -5.08 -4.80 -40.54
N ASP A 56 -5.24 -5.94 -41.22
CA ASP A 56 -6.49 -6.35 -41.87
C ASP A 56 -7.63 -6.62 -40.90
N LYS A 57 -7.33 -6.91 -39.63
CA LYS A 57 -8.34 -7.30 -38.64
C LYS A 57 -8.07 -6.64 -37.28
N ILE A 58 -9.14 -6.48 -36.51
CA ILE A 58 -9.02 -6.30 -35.06
C ILE A 58 -8.49 -7.62 -34.50
N THR A 59 -7.30 -7.57 -33.89
CA THR A 59 -6.61 -8.76 -33.35
C THR A 59 -7.19 -9.21 -32.01
N GLU A 60 -7.81 -8.30 -31.29
CA GLU A 60 -8.45 -8.57 -30.02
C GLU A 60 -9.61 -7.59 -29.80
N ALA A 61 -10.76 -8.11 -29.39
CA ALA A 61 -11.89 -7.31 -28.92
C ALA A 61 -12.54 -8.02 -27.74
N THR A 62 -12.61 -7.33 -26.61
CA THR A 62 -13.23 -7.84 -25.38
C THR A 62 -14.12 -6.78 -24.75
N GLY A 63 -15.08 -7.21 -23.94
CA GLY A 63 -15.93 -6.33 -23.16
C GLY A 63 -16.30 -6.98 -21.84
N SER A 64 -16.50 -6.16 -20.83
CA SER A 64 -16.95 -6.59 -19.51
C SER A 64 -17.85 -5.53 -18.89
N GLY A 65 -18.70 -5.94 -17.98
CA GLY A 65 -19.55 -5.05 -17.18
C GLY A 65 -19.60 -5.49 -15.73
N ASP A 66 -19.75 -4.53 -14.83
CA ASP A 66 -19.97 -4.77 -13.41
C ASP A 66 -21.09 -3.83 -12.92
N ALA A 67 -21.93 -4.32 -12.03
CA ALA A 67 -22.99 -3.54 -11.42
C ALA A 67 -23.22 -3.93 -9.98
N TYR A 68 -23.37 -2.93 -9.10
CA TYR A 68 -23.73 -3.14 -7.70
C TYR A 68 -24.62 -2.02 -7.16
N ALA A 69 -25.32 -2.30 -6.08
CA ALA A 69 -26.12 -1.34 -5.35
C ALA A 69 -25.81 -1.39 -3.85
N LEU A 70 -25.82 -0.20 -3.23
CA LEU A 70 -25.71 -0.01 -1.78
C LEU A 70 -26.89 0.81 -1.31
N LEU A 71 -27.52 0.39 -0.21
CA LEU A 71 -28.57 1.14 0.46
C LEU A 71 -28.22 1.27 1.93
N SER A 72 -28.22 2.50 2.43
CA SER A 72 -27.76 2.84 3.77
C SER A 72 -28.77 3.71 4.49
N TYR A 73 -29.02 3.40 5.74
CA TYR A 73 -29.73 4.25 6.68
C TYR A 73 -28.76 4.68 7.77
N PHE A 74 -28.76 5.94 8.13
CA PHE A 74 -27.81 6.43 9.13
C PHE A 74 -28.44 7.48 10.05
N GLY A 75 -27.93 7.50 11.27
CA GLY A 75 -28.22 8.52 12.26
C GLY A 75 -26.96 8.92 13.00
N LYS A 76 -26.80 10.21 13.27
CA LYS A 76 -25.69 10.75 14.06
C LYS A 76 -26.25 11.74 15.08
N PHE A 77 -25.78 11.62 16.31
CA PHE A 77 -26.09 12.53 17.40
C PHE A 77 -24.78 13.14 17.93
N ASN A 78 -24.74 14.47 18.06
CA ASN A 78 -23.64 15.20 18.66
C ASN A 78 -24.15 15.96 19.86
N TYR A 79 -23.38 15.96 20.94
CA TYR A 79 -23.66 16.69 22.15
C TYR A 79 -22.42 17.41 22.63
N SER A 80 -22.58 18.65 23.04
CA SER A 80 -21.54 19.43 23.68
C SER A 80 -22.12 20.18 24.89
N TYR A 81 -21.41 20.08 26.01
CA TYR A 81 -21.74 20.84 27.21
C TYR A 81 -20.64 21.86 27.52
N ALA A 82 -21.05 23.13 27.57
CA ALA A 82 -20.15 24.26 27.84
C ALA A 82 -18.92 24.32 26.93
N SER A 83 -18.96 23.72 25.75
CA SER A 83 -17.81 23.51 24.86
C SER A 83 -16.64 22.77 25.48
N LYS A 84 -16.83 22.13 26.64
CA LYS A 84 -15.82 21.37 27.40
C LYS A 84 -15.95 19.86 27.18
N TYR A 85 -17.15 19.33 27.34
CA TYR A 85 -17.44 17.92 27.21
C TYR A 85 -18.15 17.66 25.89
N LEU A 86 -17.57 16.83 25.07
CA LEU A 86 -18.03 16.53 23.72
C LEU A 86 -18.37 15.05 23.65
N ALA A 87 -19.50 14.71 23.05
CA ALA A 87 -19.88 13.34 22.77
C ALA A 87 -20.52 13.24 21.39
N SER A 88 -20.25 12.19 20.66
CA SER A 88 -20.99 11.82 19.46
C SER A 88 -21.31 10.34 19.42
N ALA A 89 -22.45 10.01 18.84
CA ALA A 89 -22.86 8.65 18.54
C ALA A 89 -23.35 8.57 17.10
N THR A 90 -22.97 7.54 16.40
CA THR A 90 -23.39 7.27 15.01
C THR A 90 -23.85 5.83 14.91
N LEU A 91 -24.95 5.60 14.21
CA LEU A 91 -25.41 4.28 13.83
C LEU A 91 -25.66 4.27 12.33
N ARG A 92 -25.08 3.30 11.63
CA ARG A 92 -25.28 3.08 10.20
C ARG A 92 -25.74 1.65 9.95
N TYR A 93 -26.74 1.49 9.10
CA TYR A 93 -27.28 0.21 8.67
C TYR A 93 -27.19 0.14 7.15
N ASP A 94 -26.27 -0.70 6.68
CA ASP A 94 -25.88 -0.76 5.27
C ASP A 94 -26.23 -2.10 4.64
N GLY A 95 -26.83 -2.08 3.46
CA GLY A 95 -27.11 -3.24 2.64
C GLY A 95 -26.40 -3.20 1.30
N SER A 96 -25.69 -4.28 0.94
CA SER A 96 -24.95 -4.41 -0.32
C SER A 96 -25.48 -5.55 -1.17
N SER A 97 -25.69 -5.30 -2.48
CA SER A 97 -26.09 -6.33 -3.44
C SER A 97 -25.00 -7.39 -3.68
N LYS A 98 -23.78 -7.16 -3.21
CA LYS A 98 -22.65 -8.08 -3.34
C LYS A 98 -22.69 -9.25 -2.36
N PHE A 99 -23.62 -9.24 -1.41
CA PHE A 99 -23.80 -10.29 -0.41
C PHE A 99 -25.17 -10.97 -0.53
N GLY A 100 -25.22 -12.25 -0.16
CA GLY A 100 -26.44 -13.04 -0.14
C GLY A 100 -27.50 -12.46 0.80
N ALA A 101 -28.73 -12.91 0.69
CA ALA A 101 -29.88 -12.36 1.42
C ALA A 101 -29.64 -12.30 2.93
N ASP A 102 -29.07 -13.36 3.51
CA ASP A 102 -28.85 -13.50 4.96
C ASP A 102 -27.74 -12.59 5.50
N ASN A 103 -26.78 -12.21 4.66
CA ASN A 103 -25.58 -11.42 5.03
C ASN A 103 -25.53 -10.04 4.36
N ARG A 104 -26.59 -9.68 3.65
CA ARG A 104 -26.67 -8.44 2.88
C ARG A 104 -26.55 -7.19 3.74
N TRP A 105 -27.16 -7.23 4.91
CA TRP A 105 -27.27 -6.10 5.81
C TRP A 105 -26.35 -6.21 7.01
N ALA A 106 -25.73 -5.09 7.39
CA ALA A 106 -24.86 -5.01 8.56
C ALA A 106 -25.04 -3.68 9.30
N VAL A 107 -24.80 -3.69 10.61
CA VAL A 107 -24.90 -2.54 11.51
C VAL A 107 -23.50 -2.06 11.90
N PHE A 108 -23.27 -0.76 11.79
CA PHE A 108 -21.98 -0.12 12.06
C PHE A 108 -22.16 1.01 13.08
N PRO A 109 -22.04 0.72 14.38
CA PRO A 109 -22.08 1.71 15.44
C PRO A 109 -20.73 2.38 15.62
N ALA A 110 -20.73 3.65 16.01
CA ALA A 110 -19.54 4.38 16.43
C ALA A 110 -19.90 5.42 17.51
N PHE A 111 -18.97 5.69 18.42
CA PHE A 111 -19.10 6.77 19.37
C PHE A 111 -17.75 7.43 19.66
N SER A 112 -17.77 8.69 20.06
CA SER A 112 -16.58 9.43 20.49
C SER A 112 -16.88 10.33 21.68
N LEU A 113 -15.86 10.51 22.50
CA LEU A 113 -15.85 11.42 23.64
C LEU A 113 -14.65 12.37 23.52
N GLY A 114 -14.87 13.60 23.92
CA GLY A 114 -13.82 14.62 23.99
C GLY A 114 -13.95 15.45 25.24
N TRP A 115 -12.82 15.71 25.90
CA TRP A 115 -12.75 16.57 27.07
C TRP A 115 -11.71 17.65 26.86
N ARG A 116 -12.15 18.92 26.78
CA ARG A 116 -11.27 20.08 26.71
C ARG A 116 -10.85 20.48 28.12
N ILE A 117 -9.79 19.87 28.61
CA ILE A 117 -9.30 20.05 29.98
C ILE A 117 -8.83 21.48 30.21
N LYS A 118 -8.24 22.13 29.19
CA LYS A 118 -7.79 23.54 29.31
C LYS A 118 -8.93 24.47 29.72
N ASN A 119 -10.16 24.16 29.37
CA ASN A 119 -11.32 25.00 29.71
C ASN A 119 -11.82 24.77 31.14
N GLU A 120 -11.17 23.92 31.94
CA GLU A 120 -11.54 23.69 33.34
C GLU A 120 -10.97 24.77 34.26
N PRO A 121 -11.66 25.14 35.35
CA PRO A 121 -11.22 26.21 36.26
C PRO A 121 -9.84 25.97 36.84
N PHE A 122 -9.44 24.73 37.10
CA PHE A 122 -8.13 24.39 37.66
C PHE A 122 -6.96 24.60 36.69
N LEU A 123 -7.21 24.76 35.39
CA LEU A 123 -6.19 25.11 34.39
C LEU A 123 -6.34 26.55 33.84
N GLU A 124 -7.31 27.31 34.28
CA GLU A 124 -7.58 28.66 33.77
C GLU A 124 -6.35 29.57 33.85
N ASN A 125 -5.61 29.51 34.95
CA ASN A 125 -4.45 30.36 35.22
C ASN A 125 -3.11 29.74 34.76
N VAL A 126 -3.14 28.69 33.94
CA VAL A 126 -1.93 28.06 33.39
C VAL A 126 -1.63 28.68 32.01
N ASP A 127 -0.92 29.81 32.00
CA ASP A 127 -0.71 30.63 30.80
C ASP A 127 0.09 29.95 29.69
N PHE A 128 1.06 29.11 30.06
CA PHE A 128 1.88 28.43 29.06
C PHE A 128 1.10 27.35 28.29
N LEU A 129 -0.01 26.82 28.85
CA LEU A 129 -0.88 25.83 28.25
C LEU A 129 -2.05 26.53 27.52
N SER A 130 -2.03 26.52 26.19
CA SER A 130 -3.04 27.20 25.37
C SER A 130 -4.21 26.29 24.99
N ASP A 131 -3.99 24.99 24.89
CA ASP A 131 -5.02 23.98 24.63
C ASP A 131 -4.59 22.62 25.23
N LEU A 132 -5.56 21.89 25.75
CA LEU A 132 -5.40 20.50 26.15
C LEU A 132 -6.74 19.80 26.04
N LYS A 133 -6.79 18.78 25.17
CA LYS A 133 -7.99 17.99 24.94
C LYS A 133 -7.66 16.52 24.89
N LEU A 134 -8.40 15.72 25.65
CA LEU A 134 -8.39 14.28 25.53
C LEU A 134 -9.51 13.82 24.58
N ARG A 135 -9.20 12.79 23.77
CA ARG A 135 -10.12 12.17 22.84
C ARG A 135 -10.15 10.66 23.03
N PHE A 136 -11.33 10.11 22.95
CA PHE A 136 -11.56 8.69 22.85
C PHE A 136 -12.56 8.43 21.74
N SER A 137 -12.33 7.43 20.92
CA SER A 137 -13.33 6.97 19.96
C SER A 137 -13.27 5.46 19.79
N TRP A 138 -14.44 4.89 19.55
CA TRP A 138 -14.62 3.51 19.19
C TRP A 138 -15.65 3.44 18.07
N GLY A 139 -15.41 2.57 17.09
CA GLY A 139 -16.36 2.38 16.00
C GLY A 139 -16.10 1.11 15.21
N ARG A 140 -17.15 0.70 14.51
CA ARG A 140 -17.14 -0.42 13.59
C ARG A 140 -17.47 0.07 12.19
N ASN A 141 -16.69 -0.40 11.20
CA ASN A 141 -16.91 -0.15 9.77
C ASN A 141 -16.99 -1.47 9.02
N GLY A 142 -17.77 -1.49 7.94
CA GLY A 142 -17.88 -2.61 7.02
C GLY A 142 -17.09 -2.36 5.73
N ASN A 143 -16.52 -3.43 5.18
CA ASN A 143 -15.93 -3.44 3.85
C ASN A 143 -16.64 -4.45 2.97
N SER A 144 -17.04 -4.04 1.76
CA SER A 144 -17.66 -4.86 0.72
C SER A 144 -16.87 -4.80 -0.60
N ALA A 145 -15.57 -4.52 -0.52
CA ALA A 145 -14.70 -4.33 -1.69
C ALA A 145 -14.33 -5.66 -2.36
N ILE A 146 -15.33 -6.34 -2.89
CA ILE A 146 -15.18 -7.47 -3.83
C ILE A 146 -15.85 -7.09 -5.15
N PRO A 147 -15.44 -7.69 -6.28
CA PRO A 147 -16.20 -7.58 -7.53
C PRO A 147 -17.62 -8.13 -7.35
N SER A 148 -18.54 -7.73 -8.21
CA SER A 148 -19.90 -8.31 -8.23
C SER A 148 -19.87 -9.71 -8.87
N GLY A 149 -20.94 -10.47 -8.69
CA GLY A 149 -21.10 -11.79 -9.32
C GLY A 149 -20.61 -12.98 -8.54
N TYR A 150 -19.87 -12.80 -7.43
CA TYR A 150 -19.36 -13.92 -6.62
C TYR A 150 -20.40 -14.64 -5.75
N LEU A 151 -21.67 -14.24 -5.82
CA LEU A 151 -22.77 -14.98 -5.20
C LEU A 151 -23.20 -16.21 -5.99
N GLN A 152 -22.98 -16.22 -7.30
CA GLN A 152 -23.41 -17.27 -8.22
C GLN A 152 -22.24 -17.84 -8.98
N SER A 153 -22.29 -19.13 -9.27
CA SER A 153 -21.29 -19.75 -10.14
C SER A 153 -21.47 -19.28 -11.57
N SER A 154 -20.35 -18.99 -12.24
CA SER A 154 -20.32 -18.66 -13.65
C SER A 154 -19.53 -19.69 -14.45
N TYR A 155 -19.90 -19.83 -15.71
CA TYR A 155 -19.29 -20.76 -16.66
C TYR A 155 -18.80 -20.00 -17.86
N VAL A 156 -17.67 -20.44 -18.40
CA VAL A 156 -17.06 -19.87 -19.59
C VAL A 156 -16.91 -20.95 -20.67
N ALA A 157 -17.18 -20.59 -21.90
CA ALA A 157 -16.78 -21.36 -23.07
C ALA A 157 -15.42 -20.82 -23.54
N ASP A 158 -14.41 -21.67 -23.57
CA ASP A 158 -13.06 -21.34 -23.99
C ASP A 158 -12.59 -22.39 -24.99
N TYR A 159 -12.39 -21.97 -26.25
CA TYR A 159 -11.99 -22.89 -27.32
C TYR A 159 -10.76 -23.72 -26.97
N ASN A 160 -9.76 -23.13 -26.35
CA ASN A 160 -8.52 -23.81 -25.96
C ASN A 160 -8.64 -24.66 -24.70
N GLY A 161 -9.56 -24.32 -23.79
CA GLY A 161 -9.68 -24.96 -22.48
C GLY A 161 -10.89 -25.88 -22.30
N THR A 162 -11.90 -25.78 -23.18
CA THR A 162 -13.18 -26.49 -23.02
C THR A 162 -13.66 -27.25 -24.24
N SER A 163 -12.88 -27.27 -25.32
CA SER A 163 -13.29 -27.93 -26.56
C SER A 163 -12.77 -29.37 -26.62
N TYR A 164 -13.59 -30.27 -27.15
CA TYR A 164 -13.22 -31.67 -27.36
C TYR A 164 -13.31 -32.06 -28.83
N ALA A 165 -12.41 -32.92 -29.26
CA ALA A 165 -12.55 -33.61 -30.53
C ALA A 165 -13.63 -34.71 -30.42
N MET A 166 -14.87 -34.39 -30.69
CA MET A 166 -15.95 -35.38 -30.78
C MET A 166 -15.94 -36.00 -32.17
N ASN A 167 -16.05 -37.31 -32.29
CA ASN A 167 -16.05 -38.08 -33.53
C ASN A 167 -14.71 -38.14 -34.28
N GLY A 168 -13.57 -37.95 -33.59
CA GLY A 168 -12.24 -38.14 -34.16
C GLY A 168 -11.82 -37.11 -35.21
N GLN A 169 -12.43 -35.94 -35.25
CA GLN A 169 -12.00 -34.85 -36.12
C GLN A 169 -10.80 -34.11 -35.50
N GLU A 170 -9.65 -34.19 -36.17
CA GLU A 170 -8.40 -33.55 -35.74
C GLU A 170 -8.31 -32.06 -36.06
N SER A 171 -9.15 -31.56 -36.95
CA SER A 171 -9.17 -30.14 -37.36
C SER A 171 -10.56 -29.71 -37.82
N GLY A 172 -10.87 -28.43 -37.72
CA GLY A 172 -12.15 -27.86 -38.07
C GLY A 172 -12.94 -27.37 -36.86
N SER A 173 -14.24 -27.48 -36.85
CA SER A 173 -15.08 -27.00 -35.75
C SER A 173 -15.08 -27.97 -34.56
N LEU A 174 -14.16 -27.79 -33.62
CA LEU A 174 -14.26 -28.43 -32.30
C LEU A 174 -15.52 -27.92 -31.61
N GLN A 175 -16.30 -28.84 -31.04
CA GLN A 175 -17.44 -28.46 -30.21
C GLN A 175 -16.96 -27.80 -28.94
N SER A 176 -17.39 -26.57 -28.67
CA SER A 176 -17.06 -25.86 -27.45
C SER A 176 -17.88 -26.40 -26.27
N GLY A 177 -17.21 -26.85 -25.26
CA GLY A 177 -17.82 -27.15 -23.96
C GLY A 177 -17.85 -25.92 -23.06
N PHE A 178 -18.25 -26.13 -21.80
CA PHE A 178 -18.24 -25.12 -20.75
C PHE A 178 -17.46 -25.64 -19.56
N ARG A 179 -16.66 -24.77 -18.95
CA ARG A 179 -16.05 -25.05 -17.66
C ARG A 179 -16.51 -24.01 -16.62
N LYS A 180 -16.57 -24.42 -15.38
CA LYS A 180 -16.83 -23.48 -14.29
C LYS A 180 -15.65 -22.51 -14.20
N TYR A 181 -15.93 -21.23 -14.36
CA TYR A 181 -14.95 -20.15 -14.26
C TYR A 181 -14.87 -19.58 -12.85
N LEU A 182 -16.01 -19.49 -12.17
CA LEU A 182 -16.13 -18.93 -10.84
C LEU A 182 -17.10 -19.79 -10.02
N THR A 183 -16.71 -20.10 -8.80
CA THR A 183 -17.58 -20.76 -7.83
C THR A 183 -18.25 -19.71 -6.95
N GLY A 184 -19.57 -19.62 -7.01
CA GLY A 184 -20.35 -18.71 -6.21
C GLY A 184 -20.33 -19.08 -4.74
N ASN A 185 -20.32 -18.06 -3.88
CA ASN A 185 -20.42 -18.22 -2.42
C ASN A 185 -21.51 -17.31 -1.85
N SER A 186 -22.69 -17.89 -1.62
CA SER A 186 -23.85 -17.18 -1.05
C SER A 186 -23.70 -16.85 0.45
N THR A 187 -22.70 -17.43 1.12
CA THR A 187 -22.46 -17.21 2.56
C THR A 187 -21.53 -16.03 2.84
N LEU A 188 -21.03 -15.36 1.78
CA LEU A 188 -20.20 -14.18 1.92
C LEU A 188 -20.89 -13.11 2.76
N LYS A 189 -20.13 -12.53 3.68
CA LYS A 189 -20.57 -11.46 4.59
C LYS A 189 -19.58 -10.31 4.61
N TRP A 190 -19.98 -9.22 5.20
CA TRP A 190 -19.15 -8.03 5.38
C TRP A 190 -17.85 -8.33 6.14
N GLU A 191 -16.73 -7.93 5.59
CA GLU A 191 -15.51 -7.76 6.38
C GLU A 191 -15.76 -6.63 7.38
N THR A 192 -15.40 -6.84 8.63
CA THR A 192 -15.67 -5.89 9.71
C THR A 192 -14.38 -5.37 10.32
N VAL A 193 -14.28 -4.06 10.43
CA VAL A 193 -13.16 -3.36 11.06
C VAL A 193 -13.67 -2.67 12.32
N THR A 194 -13.18 -3.09 13.47
CA THR A 194 -13.44 -2.43 14.76
C THR A 194 -12.18 -1.66 15.17
N GLN A 195 -12.34 -0.38 15.45
CA GLN A 195 -11.22 0.50 15.81
C GLN A 195 -11.50 1.23 17.11
N THR A 196 -10.47 1.35 17.95
CA THR A 196 -10.43 2.16 19.17
C THR A 196 -9.27 3.13 19.08
N ASN A 197 -9.51 4.41 19.34
CA ASN A 197 -8.50 5.46 19.36
C ASN A 197 -8.50 6.18 20.70
N TYR A 198 -7.30 6.49 21.18
CA TYR A 198 -7.05 7.41 22.29
C TYR A 198 -6.16 8.55 21.76
N GLY A 199 -6.60 9.78 21.94
CA GLY A 199 -5.87 10.93 21.41
C GLY A 199 -5.71 12.03 22.44
N ILE A 200 -4.61 12.78 22.31
CA ILE A 200 -4.31 13.98 23.07
C ILE A 200 -3.99 15.09 22.07
N ASP A 201 -4.75 16.18 22.13
CA ASP A 201 -4.44 17.43 21.44
C ASP A 201 -3.91 18.43 22.46
N PHE A 202 -2.80 19.10 22.15
CA PHE A 202 -2.22 20.10 23.03
C PHE A 202 -1.69 21.32 22.29
N GLY A 203 -1.68 22.43 22.98
CA GLY A 203 -1.10 23.69 22.51
C GLY A 203 -0.38 24.38 23.66
N PHE A 204 0.84 24.85 23.41
CA PHE A 204 1.64 25.59 24.35
C PHE A 204 2.07 26.95 23.79
N PHE A 205 2.39 27.89 24.69
CA PHE A 205 2.97 29.19 24.37
C PHE A 205 2.15 29.96 23.31
N ASN A 206 0.87 30.21 23.60
CA ASN A 206 -0.07 30.86 22.70
C ASN A 206 -0.13 30.20 21.32
N GLN A 207 -0.25 28.86 21.28
CA GLN A 207 -0.30 28.06 20.06
C GLN A 207 0.99 28.07 19.22
N SER A 208 2.12 28.53 19.78
CA SER A 208 3.41 28.44 19.10
C SER A 208 3.87 27.00 18.92
N LEU A 209 3.60 26.15 19.91
CA LEU A 209 3.80 24.70 19.80
C LEU A 209 2.45 24.00 19.91
N VAL A 210 2.03 23.33 18.88
CA VAL A 210 0.81 22.51 18.87
C VAL A 210 1.12 21.09 18.44
N GLY A 211 0.36 20.13 18.94
CA GLY A 211 0.56 18.75 18.54
C GLY A 211 -0.61 17.86 18.86
N THR A 212 -0.57 16.68 18.23
CA THR A 212 -1.48 15.58 18.49
C THR A 212 -0.66 14.30 18.70
N ILE A 213 -1.13 13.47 19.62
CA ILE A 213 -0.62 12.12 19.84
C ILE A 213 -1.83 11.20 19.85
N ASP A 214 -1.85 10.24 18.94
CA ASP A 214 -2.91 9.25 18.83
C ASP A 214 -2.34 7.84 18.99
N TYR A 215 -2.99 7.04 19.82
CA TYR A 215 -2.81 5.60 19.86
C TYR A 215 -4.04 4.93 19.32
N PHE A 216 -3.87 4.01 18.36
CA PHE A 216 -4.96 3.25 17.79
C PHE A 216 -4.77 1.75 17.97
N TYR A 217 -5.91 1.07 18.13
CA TYR A 217 -6.03 -0.37 18.04
C TYR A 217 -7.17 -0.71 17.06
N LYS A 218 -6.87 -1.51 16.05
CA LYS A 218 -7.78 -1.88 14.98
C LYS A 218 -7.79 -3.39 14.83
N LYS A 219 -8.97 -4.00 14.91
CA LYS A 219 -9.20 -5.43 14.62
C LYS A 219 -10.04 -5.56 13.37
N THR A 220 -9.53 -6.27 12.36
CA THR A 220 -10.25 -6.66 11.15
C THR A 220 -10.63 -8.12 11.28
N THR A 221 -11.91 -8.45 11.09
CA THR A 221 -12.44 -9.81 11.13
C THR A 221 -13.14 -10.14 9.83
N ASP A 222 -13.21 -11.42 9.51
CA ASP A 222 -13.90 -11.91 8.31
C ASP A 222 -13.37 -11.26 7.03
N MET A 223 -12.05 -11.08 6.92
CA MET A 223 -11.41 -10.43 5.77
C MET A 223 -11.86 -11.12 4.47
N LEU A 224 -12.29 -10.32 3.51
CA LEU A 224 -12.67 -10.80 2.19
C LEU A 224 -11.41 -11.18 1.41
N TYR A 225 -11.31 -12.45 1.07
CA TYR A 225 -10.11 -13.02 0.49
C TYR A 225 -10.44 -13.94 -0.69
N LEU A 226 -9.60 -13.91 -1.72
CA LEU A 226 -9.65 -14.79 -2.88
C LEU A 226 -8.47 -15.78 -2.78
N PRO A 227 -8.67 -16.98 -2.19
CA PRO A 227 -7.60 -17.97 -2.11
C PRO A 227 -7.28 -18.52 -3.51
N PRO A 228 -6.02 -18.89 -3.79
CA PRO A 228 -5.68 -19.57 -5.02
C PRO A 228 -6.44 -20.90 -5.10
N TYR A 229 -6.97 -21.16 -6.28
CA TYR A 229 -7.69 -22.38 -6.55
C TYR A 229 -6.74 -23.60 -6.55
N ILE A 230 -7.09 -24.62 -5.79
CA ILE A 230 -6.33 -25.87 -5.75
C ILE A 230 -6.96 -26.82 -6.77
N GLY A 231 -6.29 -27.01 -7.92
CA GLY A 231 -6.77 -27.84 -9.03
C GLY A 231 -7.08 -29.29 -8.68
N ALA A 232 -6.56 -29.81 -7.56
CA ALA A 232 -6.83 -31.16 -7.07
C ALA A 232 -8.32 -31.39 -6.69
N PHE A 233 -9.09 -30.33 -6.46
CA PHE A 233 -10.53 -30.44 -6.18
C PHE A 233 -11.40 -30.58 -7.45
N GLY A 234 -10.81 -30.68 -8.62
CA GLY A 234 -11.53 -30.84 -9.88
C GLY A 234 -12.12 -29.52 -10.44
N GLU A 235 -13.35 -29.57 -10.98
CA GLU A 235 -14.02 -28.38 -11.48
C GLU A 235 -14.29 -27.36 -10.38
N GLY A 236 -13.74 -26.19 -10.50
CA GLY A 236 -14.01 -25.07 -9.63
C GLY A 236 -13.35 -23.83 -10.23
N GLY A 237 -13.85 -22.69 -10.02
CA GLY A 237 -13.20 -21.43 -10.32
C GLY A 237 -12.81 -20.76 -9.02
N ASP A 238 -12.17 -19.62 -9.14
CA ASP A 238 -11.89 -18.77 -8.01
C ASP A 238 -13.18 -18.49 -7.20
N THR A 239 -13.06 -18.45 -5.89
CA THR A 239 -14.18 -18.11 -5.00
C THR A 239 -13.71 -17.20 -3.88
N TYR A 240 -14.43 -16.12 -3.63
CA TYR A 240 -14.20 -15.33 -2.43
C TYR A 240 -14.69 -16.05 -1.19
N VAL A 241 -13.95 -15.91 -0.11
CA VAL A 241 -14.31 -16.41 1.22
C VAL A 241 -14.11 -15.32 2.26
N ASN A 242 -14.81 -15.40 3.38
CA ASN A 242 -14.44 -14.68 4.58
C ASN A 242 -13.35 -15.48 5.27
N GLY A 243 -12.19 -14.89 5.38
CA GLY A 243 -10.97 -15.58 5.74
C GLY A 243 -10.37 -15.05 7.04
N PRO A 244 -9.12 -14.55 6.98
CA PRO A 244 -8.33 -14.21 8.14
C PRO A 244 -8.94 -13.12 9.02
N SER A 245 -8.49 -13.10 10.28
CA SER A 245 -8.60 -11.94 11.16
C SER A 245 -7.22 -11.36 11.41
N MET A 246 -7.13 -10.04 11.56
CA MET A 246 -5.88 -9.31 11.76
C MET A 246 -6.05 -8.19 12.78
N GLU A 247 -5.03 -7.96 13.58
CA GLU A 247 -4.91 -6.81 14.47
C GLU A 247 -3.83 -5.84 13.99
N ASN A 248 -4.12 -4.54 14.13
CA ASN A 248 -3.17 -3.47 13.93
C ASN A 248 -3.19 -2.55 15.16
N ARG A 249 -2.03 -2.12 15.63
CA ARG A 249 -1.89 -1.13 16.68
C ARG A 249 -0.73 -0.21 16.37
N GLY A 250 -0.86 1.05 16.73
CA GLY A 250 0.20 2.00 16.43
C GLY A 250 0.03 3.32 17.17
N VAL A 251 1.03 4.17 16.97
CA VAL A 251 1.09 5.53 17.50
C VAL A 251 1.35 6.47 16.34
N GLU A 252 0.62 7.57 16.32
CA GLU A 252 0.80 8.68 15.38
C GLU A 252 1.05 9.96 16.16
N ILE A 253 2.08 10.72 15.79
CA ILE A 253 2.46 11.98 16.42
C ILE A 253 2.58 13.03 15.33
N LEU A 254 1.96 14.17 15.56
CA LEU A 254 2.13 15.37 14.74
C LEU A 254 2.50 16.53 15.67
N LEU A 255 3.59 17.23 15.36
CA LEU A 255 4.04 18.41 16.09
C LEU A 255 4.26 19.56 15.12
N THR A 256 3.77 20.74 15.46
CA THR A 256 4.01 21.98 14.72
C THR A 256 4.53 23.04 15.68
N TYR A 257 5.70 23.57 15.37
CA TYR A 257 6.24 24.74 16.04
C TYR A 257 6.26 25.92 15.04
N ARG A 258 5.70 27.04 15.44
CA ARG A 258 5.68 28.28 14.64
C ARG A 258 6.08 29.47 15.48
N ASN A 259 6.85 30.36 14.89
CA ASN A 259 7.25 31.60 15.55
C ASN A 259 7.45 32.74 14.54
N SER A 260 7.27 33.96 15.03
CA SER A 260 7.48 35.22 14.28
C SER A 260 8.43 36.09 15.08
N LEU A 261 9.59 36.35 14.51
CA LEU A 261 10.62 37.18 15.16
C LEU A 261 10.36 38.67 14.89
N PRO A 262 10.77 39.57 15.81
CA PRO A 262 10.66 41.01 15.61
C PRO A 262 11.33 41.54 14.34
N SER A 263 12.30 40.83 13.81
CA SER A 263 12.98 41.12 12.54
C SER A 263 12.08 40.95 11.31
N GLY A 264 10.86 40.37 11.47
CA GLY A 264 9.97 39.99 10.37
C GLY A 264 10.25 38.64 9.76
N PHE A 265 11.13 37.84 10.38
CA PHE A 265 11.35 36.45 9.98
C PHE A 265 10.30 35.56 10.66
N ASN A 266 9.49 34.87 9.82
CA ASN A 266 8.50 33.90 10.28
C ASN A 266 8.92 32.51 9.86
N TYR A 267 8.70 31.51 10.73
CA TYR A 267 8.97 30.12 10.38
C TYR A 267 8.00 29.16 11.04
N SER A 268 7.80 28.04 10.37
CA SER A 268 6.99 26.92 10.86
C SER A 268 7.73 25.61 10.56
N ILE A 269 7.80 24.75 11.57
CA ILE A 269 8.38 23.42 11.50
C ILE A 269 7.28 22.45 11.88
N THR A 270 6.84 21.60 10.95
CA THR A 270 5.87 20.55 11.21
C THR A 270 6.50 19.21 10.98
N GLY A 271 6.56 18.39 12.02
CA GLY A 271 7.04 17.00 11.95
C GLY A 271 5.93 16.03 12.28
N ASN A 272 5.90 14.91 11.57
CA ASN A 272 5.04 13.78 11.88
C ASN A 272 5.82 12.48 11.88
N ILE A 273 5.39 11.55 12.72
CA ILE A 273 5.90 10.18 12.77
C ILE A 273 4.72 9.23 13.03
N ALA A 274 4.70 8.12 12.32
CA ALA A 274 3.71 7.08 12.51
C ALA A 274 4.40 5.71 12.57
N THR A 275 4.05 4.92 13.57
CA THR A 275 4.48 3.53 13.71
C THR A 275 3.26 2.63 13.88
N PHE A 276 3.31 1.44 13.30
CA PHE A 276 2.29 0.43 13.51
C PHE A 276 2.88 -0.97 13.51
N LYS A 277 2.20 -1.87 14.19
CA LYS A 277 2.49 -3.31 14.16
C LYS A 277 1.18 -4.03 13.86
N ASN A 278 1.23 -4.97 12.95
CA ASN A 278 0.11 -5.83 12.64
C ASN A 278 0.47 -7.30 12.90
N LYS A 279 -0.55 -8.11 13.08
CA LYS A 279 -0.43 -9.58 13.13
C LYS A 279 -1.72 -10.24 12.67
N ILE A 280 -1.57 -11.35 11.98
CA ILE A 280 -2.67 -12.27 11.71
C ILE A 280 -3.02 -12.97 13.02
N THR A 281 -4.30 -12.97 13.41
CA THR A 281 -4.76 -13.57 14.67
C THR A 281 -5.52 -14.87 14.47
N GLU A 282 -6.18 -15.00 13.32
CA GLU A 282 -6.97 -16.17 12.95
C GLU A 282 -6.80 -16.46 11.48
N LEU A 283 -6.76 -17.72 11.12
CA LEU A 283 -6.60 -18.19 9.75
C LEU A 283 -7.44 -19.47 9.56
N PRO A 284 -8.54 -19.40 8.80
CA PRO A 284 -9.34 -20.58 8.48
C PRO A 284 -8.52 -21.63 7.71
N ASP A 285 -8.80 -22.91 7.93
CA ASP A 285 -8.02 -24.02 7.35
C ASP A 285 -8.00 -23.99 5.83
N ASN A 286 -9.09 -23.59 5.20
CA ASN A 286 -9.21 -23.49 3.74
C ASN A 286 -8.33 -22.39 3.10
N VAL A 287 -7.77 -21.48 3.90
CA VAL A 287 -6.89 -20.40 3.43
C VAL A 287 -5.48 -20.48 4.03
N ARG A 288 -5.21 -21.46 4.91
CA ARG A 288 -3.92 -21.58 5.61
C ARG A 288 -2.74 -21.72 4.66
N SER A 289 -2.87 -22.50 3.59
CA SER A 289 -1.82 -22.72 2.60
C SER A 289 -1.52 -21.50 1.71
N VAL A 290 -2.35 -20.48 1.74
CA VAL A 290 -2.23 -19.29 0.90
C VAL A 290 -1.29 -18.25 1.48
N TYR A 291 -1.24 -18.19 2.80
CA TYR A 291 -0.30 -17.32 3.49
C TYR A 291 1.04 -18.03 3.67
N GLY A 292 2.11 -17.25 3.72
CA GLY A 292 3.47 -17.77 3.91
C GLY A 292 3.56 -18.74 5.08
N GLY A 293 4.58 -19.58 5.05
CA GLY A 293 4.81 -20.67 5.96
C GLY A 293 4.75 -22.03 5.22
N ASN A 294 5.09 -23.10 5.91
CA ASN A 294 5.02 -24.45 5.33
C ASN A 294 3.67 -25.15 5.59
N GLY A 295 2.77 -24.50 6.32
CA GLY A 295 1.45 -25.04 6.65
C GLY A 295 1.46 -26.19 7.68
N MET A 296 2.62 -26.63 8.15
CA MET A 296 2.79 -27.72 9.11
C MET A 296 3.32 -27.22 10.46
N LEU A 297 4.54 -26.72 10.49
CA LEU A 297 5.22 -26.26 11.71
C LEU A 297 5.27 -24.74 11.81
N ASP A 298 5.27 -24.06 10.67
CA ASP A 298 5.33 -22.62 10.54
C ASP A 298 4.10 -22.12 9.78
N ASP A 299 3.26 -21.36 10.44
CA ASP A 299 2.20 -20.59 9.80
C ASP A 299 2.35 -19.09 10.11
N ILE A 300 1.56 -18.27 9.43
CA ILE A 300 1.63 -16.82 9.59
C ILE A 300 0.92 -16.30 10.86
N ILE A 301 0.21 -17.15 11.60
CA ILE A 301 -0.51 -16.74 12.82
C ILE A 301 0.48 -16.13 13.83
N GLY A 302 0.11 -14.96 14.35
CA GLY A 302 0.96 -14.18 15.26
C GLY A 302 1.99 -13.30 14.58
N ARG A 303 2.15 -13.39 13.25
CA ARG A 303 3.11 -12.61 12.45
C ARG A 303 2.43 -11.50 11.65
N PRO A 304 3.18 -10.47 11.22
CA PRO A 304 2.69 -9.48 10.27
C PRO A 304 2.22 -10.12 8.96
N ARG A 305 1.16 -9.54 8.37
CA ARG A 305 0.63 -10.00 7.09
C ARG A 305 1.68 -10.03 5.96
N ASN A 306 2.58 -9.04 5.96
CA ASN A 306 3.61 -8.89 4.93
C ASN A 306 4.94 -9.54 5.34
N SER A 307 4.89 -10.59 6.18
CA SER A 307 6.05 -11.42 6.50
C SER A 307 6.47 -12.25 5.29
N ILE A 308 7.78 -12.35 5.08
CA ILE A 308 8.39 -13.05 3.96
C ILE A 308 8.93 -14.38 4.44
N TYR A 309 8.51 -15.46 3.79
CA TYR A 309 8.92 -16.83 4.10
C TYR A 309 9.82 -17.38 3.00
N GLY A 310 11.01 -17.86 3.34
CA GLY A 310 12.00 -18.29 2.36
C GLY A 310 13.26 -18.88 2.97
N TYR A 311 14.28 -19.04 2.14
CA TYR A 311 15.57 -19.60 2.52
C TYR A 311 16.51 -18.55 3.11
N VAL A 312 17.38 -18.99 4.01
CA VAL A 312 18.48 -18.16 4.51
C VAL A 312 19.71 -18.40 3.63
N ALA A 313 20.10 -17.40 2.84
CA ALA A 313 21.35 -17.42 2.09
C ALA A 313 22.52 -17.16 3.06
N ASP A 314 23.51 -18.04 3.04
CA ASP A 314 24.72 -18.02 3.89
C ASP A 314 26.00 -17.81 3.05
N GLY A 315 25.95 -16.83 2.15
CA GLY A 315 27.03 -16.53 1.20
C GLY A 315 26.99 -17.39 -0.07
N ILE A 316 28.16 -17.54 -0.69
CA ILE A 316 28.36 -18.37 -1.88
C ILE A 316 29.48 -19.39 -1.62
N PHE A 317 29.48 -20.49 -2.35
CA PHE A 317 30.57 -21.47 -2.31
C PHE A 317 31.82 -20.90 -2.98
N LYS A 318 32.88 -20.65 -2.20
CA LYS A 318 34.13 -20.06 -2.70
C LYS A 318 35.20 -21.11 -3.01
N THR A 319 35.16 -22.28 -2.33
CA THR A 319 36.13 -23.36 -2.47
C THR A 319 35.44 -24.69 -2.74
N GLN A 320 36.17 -25.63 -3.34
CA GLN A 320 35.66 -26.98 -3.55
C GLN A 320 35.41 -27.72 -2.21
N GLU A 321 36.23 -27.43 -1.21
CA GLU A 321 36.03 -28.00 0.14
C GLU A 321 34.72 -27.57 0.75
N GLU A 322 34.30 -26.28 0.59
CA GLU A 322 32.98 -25.82 1.02
C GLU A 322 31.86 -26.54 0.28
N VAL A 323 32.00 -26.79 -1.04
CA VAL A 323 30.99 -27.53 -1.82
C VAL A 323 30.88 -28.96 -1.31
N ASP A 324 31.99 -29.63 -1.07
CA ASP A 324 32.04 -31.07 -0.70
C ASP A 324 31.47 -31.29 0.72
N ASN A 325 31.79 -30.39 1.66
CA ASN A 325 31.41 -30.51 3.07
C ASN A 325 30.01 -29.89 3.40
N SER A 326 29.36 -29.27 2.44
CA SER A 326 28.03 -28.64 2.66
C SER A 326 26.90 -29.64 2.51
N PRO A 327 25.72 -29.35 3.10
CA PRO A 327 24.49 -30.09 2.87
C PRO A 327 24.17 -30.29 1.39
N GLN A 328 23.46 -31.35 1.09
CA GLN A 328 23.03 -31.64 -0.28
C GLN A 328 22.06 -30.58 -0.77
N GLN A 329 22.46 -29.79 -1.75
CA GLN A 329 21.68 -28.71 -2.36
C GLN A 329 21.64 -28.94 -3.87
N ALA A 330 20.46 -28.81 -4.48
CA ALA A 330 20.32 -28.99 -5.93
C ALA A 330 21.18 -27.94 -6.67
N GLY A 331 22.04 -28.42 -7.58
CA GLY A 331 22.92 -27.58 -8.39
C GLY A 331 24.02 -26.84 -7.62
N LYS A 332 24.37 -27.25 -6.40
CA LYS A 332 25.49 -26.68 -5.67
C LYS A 332 26.80 -26.77 -6.45
N GLY A 333 27.65 -25.79 -6.30
CA GLY A 333 28.93 -25.69 -6.99
C GLY A 333 29.67 -24.39 -6.69
N LEU A 334 30.89 -24.25 -7.18
CA LEU A 334 31.67 -23.04 -7.01
C LEU A 334 30.94 -21.80 -7.54
N GLY A 335 30.94 -20.75 -6.75
CA GLY A 335 30.27 -19.49 -7.07
C GLY A 335 28.73 -19.53 -6.98
N ARG A 336 28.11 -20.62 -6.53
CA ARG A 336 26.65 -20.71 -6.33
C ARG A 336 26.27 -20.25 -4.94
N ILE A 337 25.04 -19.71 -4.77
CA ILE A 337 24.51 -19.35 -3.45
C ILE A 337 24.42 -20.59 -2.58
N ARG A 338 24.94 -20.46 -1.36
CA ARG A 338 24.84 -21.47 -0.30
C ARG A 338 23.65 -21.14 0.59
N TYR A 339 22.77 -22.11 0.82
CA TYR A 339 21.62 -21.98 1.72
C TYR A 339 21.87 -22.73 3.03
N LYS A 340 21.28 -22.21 4.12
CA LYS A 340 21.38 -22.82 5.44
C LYS A 340 20.47 -24.04 5.54
N ASP A 341 21.01 -25.13 6.05
CA ASP A 341 20.29 -26.29 6.54
C ASP A 341 19.78 -25.94 7.94
N LEU A 342 18.46 -25.82 8.08
CA LEU A 342 17.84 -25.34 9.31
C LEU A 342 17.49 -26.48 10.28
N ASP A 343 17.17 -27.68 9.78
CA ASP A 343 16.85 -28.85 10.60
C ASP A 343 18.06 -29.77 10.84
N GLY A 344 19.16 -29.55 10.11
CA GLY A 344 20.42 -30.29 10.28
C GLY A 344 20.42 -31.70 9.70
N ASP A 345 19.52 -31.99 8.75
CA ASP A 345 19.40 -33.32 8.13
C ASP A 345 20.44 -33.58 7.02
N GLY A 346 21.25 -32.57 6.67
CA GLY A 346 22.27 -32.65 5.63
C GLY A 346 21.73 -32.41 4.22
N ARG A 347 20.51 -31.88 4.05
CA ARG A 347 19.87 -31.59 2.78
C ARG A 347 19.14 -30.23 2.83
N ILE A 348 19.11 -29.51 1.72
CA ILE A 348 18.32 -28.29 1.60
C ILE A 348 16.98 -28.63 0.92
N THR A 349 15.90 -28.59 1.69
CA THR A 349 14.54 -28.94 1.29
C THR A 349 13.59 -27.76 1.33
N GLN A 350 12.45 -27.86 0.66
CA GLN A 350 11.43 -26.83 0.67
C GLN A 350 10.61 -26.83 1.97
N ASP A 351 10.47 -27.97 2.60
CA ASP A 351 9.57 -28.14 3.74
C ASP A 351 10.22 -27.78 5.08
N TYR A 352 11.54 -27.94 5.20
CA TYR A 352 12.24 -27.82 6.48
C TYR A 352 13.32 -26.74 6.53
N ASP A 353 13.84 -26.25 5.37
CA ASP A 353 14.91 -25.26 5.30
C ASP A 353 14.45 -23.86 4.93
N ARG A 354 13.16 -23.61 5.00
CA ARG A 354 12.60 -22.26 4.90
C ARG A 354 12.14 -21.76 6.26
N THR A 355 12.27 -20.46 6.47
CA THR A 355 11.82 -19.79 7.69
C THR A 355 11.34 -18.36 7.37
N TRP A 356 10.92 -17.64 8.39
CA TRP A 356 10.55 -16.23 8.26
C TRP A 356 11.81 -15.38 8.17
N ILE A 357 12.07 -14.84 6.98
CA ILE A 357 13.33 -14.17 6.65
C ILE A 357 13.24 -12.64 6.62
N GLY A 358 12.04 -12.07 6.70
CA GLY A 358 11.87 -10.63 6.71
C GLY A 358 10.41 -10.19 6.84
N VAL A 359 10.21 -8.88 6.95
CA VAL A 359 8.90 -8.21 7.02
C VAL A 359 8.95 -6.95 6.18
N SER A 360 8.02 -6.78 5.23
CA SER A 360 7.98 -5.60 4.35
C SER A 360 7.35 -4.36 5.01
N ASP A 361 6.74 -4.49 6.18
CA ASP A 361 6.18 -3.35 6.89
C ASP A 361 7.31 -2.52 7.52
N PRO A 362 7.29 -1.18 7.38
CA PRO A 362 8.28 -0.33 8.00
C PRO A 362 8.11 -0.28 9.52
N ASP A 363 9.21 -0.02 10.25
CA ASP A 363 9.17 0.26 11.69
C ASP A 363 8.44 1.57 11.97
N PHE A 364 8.74 2.60 11.16
CA PHE A 364 8.03 3.89 11.20
C PHE A 364 8.18 4.65 9.88
N THR A 365 7.22 5.51 9.63
CA THR A 365 7.26 6.52 8.58
C THR A 365 7.31 7.91 9.19
N TYR A 366 7.95 8.86 8.52
CA TYR A 366 8.09 10.21 9.04
C TYR A 366 8.07 11.26 7.93
N GLY A 367 7.63 12.46 8.30
CA GLY A 367 7.63 13.63 7.44
C GLY A 367 8.09 14.87 8.17
N LEU A 368 8.75 15.78 7.47
CA LEU A 368 9.16 17.07 7.99
C LEU A 368 8.86 18.16 6.97
N ASN A 369 8.03 19.12 7.35
CA ASN A 369 7.70 20.30 6.55
C ASN A 369 8.32 21.52 7.22
N LEU A 370 9.21 22.21 6.52
CA LEU A 370 9.85 23.43 6.94
C LEU A 370 9.36 24.59 6.07
N GLN A 371 8.83 25.62 6.69
CA GLN A 371 8.41 26.84 6.01
C GLN A 371 9.08 28.03 6.68
N ALA A 372 9.59 28.94 5.87
CA ALA A 372 10.17 30.19 6.36
C ALA A 372 9.79 31.34 5.43
N SER A 373 9.59 32.52 5.99
CA SER A 373 9.40 33.73 5.20
C SER A 373 10.13 34.90 5.84
N TYR A 374 10.73 35.72 5.00
CA TYR A 374 11.38 36.95 5.42
C TYR A 374 11.09 38.04 4.40
N LYS A 375 10.42 39.11 4.83
CA LYS A 375 9.93 40.18 3.93
C LYS A 375 9.12 39.59 2.78
N ASN A 376 9.63 39.68 1.58
CA ASN A 376 8.95 39.29 0.35
C ASN A 376 9.34 37.87 -0.14
N VAL A 377 10.28 37.20 0.52
CA VAL A 377 10.77 35.88 0.16
C VAL A 377 10.14 34.82 1.05
N ASP A 378 9.70 33.72 0.46
CA ASP A 378 9.25 32.53 1.18
C ASP A 378 9.96 31.27 0.66
N LEU A 379 10.20 30.35 1.57
CA LEU A 379 10.82 29.06 1.32
C LEU A 379 10.00 27.94 1.95
N ALA A 380 9.71 26.88 1.21
CA ALA A 380 9.08 25.68 1.71
C ALA A 380 9.92 24.45 1.32
N LEU A 381 10.12 23.54 2.30
CA LEU A 381 10.83 22.26 2.12
C LEU A 381 9.95 21.16 2.67
N PHE A 382 9.78 20.08 1.92
CA PHE A 382 9.08 18.89 2.40
C PHE A 382 9.96 17.65 2.27
N PHE A 383 10.24 17.04 3.41
CA PHE A 383 10.96 15.78 3.52
C PHE A 383 9.99 14.65 3.89
N GLN A 384 10.24 13.49 3.32
CA GLN A 384 9.51 12.26 3.62
C GLN A 384 10.50 11.11 3.78
N GLY A 385 10.27 10.26 4.77
CA GLY A 385 11.13 9.11 4.99
C GLY A 385 10.38 7.89 5.50
N VAL A 386 11.03 6.76 5.32
CA VAL A 386 10.64 5.44 5.82
C VAL A 386 11.86 4.85 6.51
N HIS A 387 11.65 4.19 7.63
CA HIS A 387 12.68 3.46 8.34
C HIS A 387 12.25 2.01 8.56
N GLY A 388 13.18 1.07 8.30
CA GLY A 388 12.90 -0.35 8.37
C GLY A 388 12.08 -0.86 7.19
N GLY A 389 11.65 -2.11 7.29
CA GLY A 389 10.96 -2.86 6.26
C GLY A 389 11.91 -3.46 5.23
N ASP A 390 11.77 -4.78 5.04
CA ASP A 390 12.53 -5.50 4.04
C ASP A 390 11.90 -5.36 2.67
N VAL A 391 12.70 -5.09 1.66
CA VAL A 391 12.25 -5.00 0.28
C VAL A 391 12.92 -6.08 -0.56
N TRP A 392 12.13 -6.70 -1.44
CA TRP A 392 12.66 -7.55 -2.49
C TRP A 392 13.33 -6.67 -3.54
N ASP A 393 14.62 -6.85 -3.73
CA ASP A 393 15.41 -6.07 -4.68
C ASP A 393 15.51 -6.80 -6.02
N SER A 394 14.55 -6.58 -6.90
CA SER A 394 14.53 -7.18 -8.25
C SER A 394 15.70 -6.72 -9.12
N TRP A 395 16.34 -5.59 -8.81
CA TRP A 395 17.49 -5.10 -9.58
C TRP A 395 18.70 -6.00 -9.45
N ILE A 396 18.82 -6.73 -8.33
CA ILE A 396 19.86 -7.74 -8.12
C ILE A 396 19.82 -8.82 -9.20
N GLU A 397 18.63 -9.18 -9.70
CA GLU A 397 18.48 -10.19 -10.75
C GLU A 397 19.21 -9.80 -12.04
N TYR A 398 19.40 -8.50 -12.30
CA TYR A 398 20.10 -7.98 -13.46
C TYR A 398 21.52 -7.49 -13.16
N SER A 399 21.86 -7.25 -11.88
CA SER A 399 23.18 -6.81 -11.47
C SER A 399 24.12 -7.97 -11.14
N ASP A 400 23.58 -9.07 -10.59
CA ASP A 400 24.37 -10.15 -10.00
C ASP A 400 24.30 -11.44 -10.81
N PHE A 401 23.32 -11.58 -11.71
CA PHE A 401 23.11 -12.79 -12.48
C PHE A 401 23.09 -12.54 -13.98
N TRP A 402 23.51 -13.55 -14.77
CA TRP A 402 23.46 -13.47 -16.23
C TRP A 402 22.10 -13.92 -16.80
N ASN A 403 21.50 -14.97 -16.26
CA ASN A 403 20.29 -15.57 -16.84
C ASN A 403 19.32 -16.14 -15.80
N ILE A 404 19.15 -15.45 -14.67
CA ILE A 404 18.24 -15.93 -13.61
C ILE A 404 16.77 -15.92 -14.06
N GLN A 405 16.41 -15.01 -14.97
CA GLN A 405 15.05 -14.84 -15.49
C GLN A 405 14.74 -15.71 -16.73
N ASN A 406 15.72 -16.45 -17.24
CA ASN A 406 15.63 -17.16 -18.52
C ASN A 406 15.23 -16.25 -19.70
N VAL A 407 15.58 -14.95 -19.63
CA VAL A 407 15.31 -13.96 -20.65
C VAL A 407 16.60 -13.69 -21.42
N ASN A 408 16.70 -14.21 -22.62
CA ASN A 408 17.82 -13.95 -23.51
C ASN A 408 17.77 -12.49 -24.02
N ASN A 409 18.95 -11.89 -24.24
CA ASN A 409 19.10 -10.57 -24.86
C ASN A 409 18.66 -9.36 -24.02
N THR A 410 18.71 -9.43 -22.71
CA THR A 410 18.52 -8.26 -21.84
C THR A 410 19.86 -7.60 -21.50
N ASN A 411 19.83 -6.28 -21.30
CA ASN A 411 20.99 -5.56 -20.76
C ASN A 411 21.15 -5.90 -19.27
N HIS A 412 22.41 -5.97 -18.85
CA HIS A 412 22.79 -6.20 -17.45
C HIS A 412 23.38 -4.95 -16.82
N LEU A 413 23.26 -4.85 -15.50
CA LEU A 413 23.93 -3.80 -14.75
C LEU A 413 25.41 -4.14 -14.57
N LYS A 414 26.22 -3.12 -14.26
CA LYS A 414 27.69 -3.29 -14.11
C LYS A 414 28.09 -4.27 -12.99
N GLY A 415 27.19 -4.62 -12.08
CA GLY A 415 27.43 -5.57 -11.00
C GLY A 415 27.92 -6.94 -11.49
N VAL A 416 27.46 -7.39 -12.68
CA VAL A 416 27.89 -8.67 -13.27
C VAL A 416 29.41 -8.78 -13.47
N PHE A 417 30.13 -7.66 -13.65
CA PHE A 417 31.59 -7.67 -13.76
C PHE A 417 32.31 -8.02 -12.45
N ASN A 418 31.61 -7.91 -11.33
CA ASN A 418 32.14 -8.26 -10.01
C ASN A 418 31.75 -9.68 -9.57
N ALA A 419 31.15 -10.48 -10.45
CA ALA A 419 30.78 -11.86 -10.14
C ALA A 419 31.97 -12.70 -9.72
N TRP A 420 31.71 -13.69 -8.88
CA TRP A 420 32.71 -14.65 -8.47
C TRP A 420 33.31 -15.39 -9.69
N SER A 421 34.61 -15.53 -9.68
CA SER A 421 35.35 -16.32 -10.65
C SER A 421 36.68 -16.78 -10.00
N PRO A 422 37.42 -17.71 -10.58
CA PRO A 422 38.75 -18.06 -10.09
C PRO A 422 39.73 -16.86 -10.03
N GLN A 423 39.49 -15.82 -10.84
CA GLN A 423 40.26 -14.58 -10.83
C GLN A 423 39.71 -13.53 -9.85
N ASN A 424 38.50 -13.73 -9.31
CA ASN A 424 37.84 -12.88 -8.32
C ASN A 424 37.21 -13.73 -7.21
N PRO A 425 38.02 -14.49 -6.44
CA PRO A 425 37.53 -15.50 -5.49
C PRO A 425 36.86 -14.89 -4.25
N ASP A 426 37.14 -13.64 -3.93
CA ASP A 426 36.61 -12.95 -2.74
C ASP A 426 35.22 -12.34 -2.96
N SER A 427 34.72 -12.35 -4.19
CA SER A 427 33.38 -11.84 -4.48
C SER A 427 32.30 -12.54 -3.69
N ASN A 428 31.25 -11.80 -3.33
CA ASN A 428 29.99 -12.32 -2.77
C ASN A 428 28.86 -12.31 -3.80
N ILE A 429 29.15 -11.95 -5.07
CA ILE A 429 28.19 -12.01 -6.17
C ILE A 429 28.35 -13.38 -6.85
N PRO A 430 27.27 -14.12 -7.08
CA PRO A 430 27.33 -15.46 -7.65
C PRO A 430 28.05 -15.50 -9.00
N ALA A 431 28.67 -16.62 -9.31
CA ALA A 431 29.30 -16.84 -10.61
C ALA A 431 28.28 -16.75 -11.73
N LEU A 432 28.62 -16.07 -12.81
CA LEU A 432 27.74 -15.93 -13.97
C LEU A 432 27.45 -17.32 -14.59
N SER A 433 26.20 -17.56 -14.92
CA SER A 433 25.76 -18.83 -15.51
C SER A 433 24.65 -18.58 -16.52
N THR A 434 24.69 -19.28 -17.63
CA THR A 434 23.60 -19.35 -18.60
C THR A 434 22.51 -20.36 -18.20
N ARG A 435 22.70 -21.08 -17.11
CA ARG A 435 21.77 -22.08 -16.58
C ARG A 435 21.46 -21.79 -15.12
N ASN A 436 20.18 -21.81 -14.77
CA ASN A 436 19.74 -21.71 -13.38
C ASN A 436 19.59 -23.11 -12.76
N THR A 437 20.71 -23.82 -12.59
CA THR A 437 20.71 -25.19 -12.04
C THR A 437 20.58 -25.23 -10.52
N ASN A 438 20.92 -24.14 -9.83
CA ASN A 438 20.88 -24.03 -8.36
C ASN A 438 19.57 -23.40 -7.86
N ASP A 439 18.63 -23.10 -8.75
CA ASP A 439 17.38 -22.39 -8.44
C ASP A 439 17.62 -21.13 -7.60
N GLU A 440 18.55 -20.29 -8.04
CA GLU A 440 19.00 -19.10 -7.30
C GLU A 440 17.94 -17.98 -7.26
N LYS A 441 16.86 -18.11 -8.04
CA LYS A 441 15.70 -17.22 -8.02
C LYS A 441 14.77 -17.47 -6.84
N ARG A 442 14.96 -18.52 -6.07
CA ARG A 442 14.11 -18.84 -4.93
C ARG A 442 14.08 -17.71 -3.90
N THR A 443 12.94 -17.53 -3.24
CA THR A 443 12.80 -16.54 -2.18
C THR A 443 13.82 -16.77 -1.08
N SER A 444 14.75 -15.82 -0.91
CA SER A 444 15.83 -15.94 0.07
C SER A 444 16.30 -14.56 0.57
N THR A 445 17.05 -14.58 1.66
CA THR A 445 17.66 -13.37 2.22
C THR A 445 18.65 -12.69 1.27
N TYR A 446 19.13 -13.36 0.22
CA TYR A 446 20.02 -12.76 -0.77
C TYR A 446 19.38 -11.53 -1.45
N PHE A 447 18.09 -11.61 -1.76
CA PHE A 447 17.34 -10.55 -2.44
C PHE A 447 16.70 -9.55 -1.48
N LEU A 448 16.72 -9.79 -0.18
CA LEU A 448 16.12 -8.88 0.79
C LEU A 448 17.10 -7.78 1.16
N LYS A 449 16.66 -6.55 1.01
CA LYS A 449 17.42 -5.34 1.33
C LYS A 449 16.62 -4.45 2.26
N ASP A 450 17.33 -3.62 3.02
CA ASP A 450 16.72 -2.58 3.85
C ASP A 450 16.05 -1.53 2.97
N GLY A 451 14.74 -1.33 3.20
CA GLY A 451 13.90 -0.39 2.47
C GLY A 451 13.94 1.06 2.98
N SER A 452 14.80 1.37 3.95
CA SER A 452 14.88 2.70 4.56
C SER A 452 15.34 3.77 3.58
N TYR A 453 14.70 4.93 3.63
CA TYR A 453 15.11 6.09 2.84
C TYR A 453 14.64 7.42 3.45
N LEU A 454 15.27 8.50 2.99
CA LEU A 454 14.83 9.89 3.18
C LEU A 454 14.81 10.59 1.82
N LYS A 455 13.71 11.26 1.50
CA LYS A 455 13.54 12.06 0.27
C LYS A 455 13.31 13.53 0.60
N LEU A 456 13.94 14.42 -0.15
CA LEU A 456 13.46 15.78 -0.31
C LEU A 456 12.43 15.78 -1.46
N ARG A 457 11.16 15.75 -1.08
CA ARG A 457 10.03 15.67 -2.02
C ARG A 457 9.83 16.96 -2.78
N THR A 458 9.89 18.08 -2.06
CA THR A 458 9.59 19.39 -2.65
C THR A 458 10.48 20.44 -2.01
N ILE A 459 10.99 21.31 -2.84
CA ILE A 459 11.55 22.62 -2.47
C ILE A 459 10.86 23.69 -3.31
N GLU A 460 10.40 24.73 -2.66
CA GLU A 460 9.79 25.89 -3.33
C GLU A 460 10.35 27.18 -2.74
N LEU A 461 10.80 28.07 -3.61
CA LEU A 461 11.26 29.43 -3.28
C LEU A 461 10.37 30.43 -4.01
N GLY A 462 9.71 31.29 -3.27
CA GLY A 462 8.79 32.30 -3.76
C GLY A 462 9.24 33.73 -3.47
N TYR A 463 8.84 34.64 -4.32
CA TYR A 463 8.98 36.07 -4.12
C TYR A 463 7.64 36.76 -4.38
N THR A 464 7.09 37.43 -3.38
CA THR A 464 5.87 38.22 -3.49
C THR A 464 6.24 39.70 -3.78
N PHE A 465 5.83 40.22 -4.93
CA PHE A 465 6.11 41.59 -5.31
C PHE A 465 5.38 42.56 -4.37
N PRO A 466 6.02 43.69 -3.98
CA PRO A 466 5.37 44.70 -3.17
C PRO A 466 4.09 45.23 -3.83
N GLU A 467 3.05 45.44 -3.04
CA GLU A 467 1.75 45.93 -3.54
C GLU A 467 1.89 47.25 -4.33
N SER A 468 2.78 48.15 -3.91
CA SER A 468 3.07 49.42 -4.61
C SER A 468 3.50 49.25 -6.06
N MET A 469 4.13 48.12 -6.42
CA MET A 469 4.57 47.81 -7.79
C MET A 469 3.43 47.26 -8.65
N VAL A 470 2.53 46.49 -8.08
CA VAL A 470 1.53 45.71 -8.84
C VAL A 470 0.14 46.40 -8.87
N LYS A 471 -0.14 47.29 -7.94
CA LYS A 471 -1.41 48.01 -7.84
C LYS A 471 -1.78 48.83 -9.08
N LYS A 472 -0.77 49.38 -9.79
CA LYS A 472 -0.98 50.09 -11.05
C LYS A 472 -1.57 49.23 -12.16
N ALA A 473 -1.38 47.92 -12.08
CA ALA A 473 -1.91 46.91 -13.02
C ALA A 473 -3.24 46.28 -12.51
N MET A 474 -3.89 46.89 -11.49
CA MET A 474 -5.10 46.36 -10.84
C MET A 474 -4.89 44.94 -10.25
N ILE A 475 -3.65 44.60 -9.89
CA ILE A 475 -3.29 43.35 -9.26
C ILE A 475 -3.17 43.58 -7.76
N SER A 476 -3.90 42.80 -6.95
CA SER A 476 -3.84 42.87 -5.49
C SER A 476 -2.66 42.09 -4.93
N ARG A 477 -2.25 40.99 -5.58
CA ARG A 477 -1.09 40.21 -5.20
C ARG A 477 -0.45 39.54 -6.42
N LEU A 478 0.89 39.65 -6.52
CA LEU A 478 1.71 38.95 -7.51
C LEU A 478 2.81 38.18 -6.78
N ARG A 479 2.89 36.85 -6.96
CA ARG A 479 3.96 36.01 -6.45
C ARG A 479 4.54 35.18 -7.58
N ALA A 480 5.85 35.31 -7.82
CA ALA A 480 6.61 34.42 -8.68
C ALA A 480 7.30 33.35 -7.82
N TYR A 481 7.40 32.13 -8.32
CA TYR A 481 8.07 31.04 -7.60
C TYR A 481 8.79 30.09 -8.54
N VAL A 482 9.79 29.42 -7.98
CA VAL A 482 10.42 28.24 -8.57
C VAL A 482 10.23 27.09 -7.59
N SER A 483 9.88 25.94 -8.11
CA SER A 483 9.75 24.73 -7.30
C SER A 483 10.44 23.55 -8.00
N ALA A 484 10.93 22.61 -7.19
CA ALA A 484 11.46 21.35 -7.68
C ALA A 484 10.85 20.20 -6.85
N ASN A 485 10.49 19.13 -7.53
CA ASN A 485 9.97 17.92 -6.90
C ASN A 485 10.89 16.74 -7.14
N ASN A 486 10.89 15.78 -6.19
CA ASN A 486 11.77 14.61 -6.18
C ASN A 486 13.25 14.99 -6.32
N VAL A 487 13.68 15.94 -5.47
CA VAL A 487 14.99 16.59 -5.57
C VAL A 487 16.12 15.61 -5.34
N PHE A 488 16.03 14.80 -4.28
CA PHE A 488 16.97 13.72 -4.03
C PHE A 488 16.37 12.64 -3.13
N THR A 489 16.98 11.45 -3.21
CA THR A 489 16.68 10.31 -2.34
C THR A 489 17.98 9.85 -1.68
N ILE A 490 18.01 9.81 -0.34
CA ILE A 490 19.07 9.18 0.44
C ILE A 490 18.54 7.81 0.83
N LYS A 491 19.15 6.74 0.30
CA LYS A 491 18.98 5.37 0.77
C LYS A 491 20.00 5.13 1.87
N LYS A 492 19.90 4.09 2.64
CA LYS A 492 20.85 3.71 3.70
C LYS A 492 22.28 3.50 3.14
N TRP A 493 22.90 4.60 2.71
CA TRP A 493 24.12 4.65 1.91
C TRP A 493 25.39 4.23 2.67
N TRP A 494 25.32 4.17 4.00
CA TRP A 494 26.39 3.66 4.87
C TRP A 494 26.33 2.15 5.10
N ASP A 495 25.35 1.45 4.53
CA ASP A 495 25.11 0.03 4.71
C ASP A 495 25.13 -0.68 3.35
N SER A 496 25.85 -1.80 3.27
CA SER A 496 25.89 -2.66 2.08
C SER A 496 24.55 -3.35 1.80
N ASN A 497 23.69 -3.49 2.81
CA ASN A 497 22.36 -4.10 2.67
C ASN A 497 21.28 -3.14 2.17
N ARG A 498 21.65 -2.05 1.54
CA ARG A 498 20.72 -1.08 0.95
C ARG A 498 20.09 -1.60 -0.34
N PHE A 499 18.88 -1.13 -0.65
CA PHE A 499 18.22 -1.32 -1.93
C PHE A 499 19.09 -0.78 -3.10
N SER A 500 19.31 -1.62 -4.13
CA SER A 500 20.21 -1.28 -5.24
C SER A 500 19.54 -0.46 -6.35
N GLY A 501 18.23 -0.57 -6.52
CA GLY A 501 17.46 0.16 -7.52
C GLY A 501 17.51 1.68 -7.36
N PRO A 502 17.07 2.45 -8.36
CA PRO A 502 17.15 3.90 -8.35
C PRO A 502 16.23 4.55 -7.31
N ASP A 503 15.07 3.99 -7.08
CA ASP A 503 14.07 4.53 -6.16
C ASP A 503 13.45 3.42 -5.29
N PRO A 504 13.58 3.46 -3.95
CA PRO A 504 13.05 2.44 -3.05
C PRO A 504 11.52 2.35 -3.01
N GLU A 505 10.80 3.31 -3.57
CA GLU A 505 9.35 3.24 -3.74
C GLU A 505 8.94 2.49 -5.00
N ILE A 506 9.85 2.34 -5.97
CA ILE A 506 9.68 1.59 -7.21
C ILE A 506 10.59 0.37 -7.14
N ARG A 507 10.06 -0.71 -6.57
CA ARG A 507 10.82 -1.90 -6.21
C ARG A 507 11.11 -2.84 -7.38
N ASP A 508 10.39 -2.66 -8.46
CA ASP A 508 10.52 -3.38 -9.73
C ASP A 508 11.05 -2.45 -10.85
N PHE A 509 11.05 -2.93 -12.08
CA PHE A 509 11.47 -2.18 -13.25
C PHE A 509 10.45 -1.13 -13.73
N GLY A 510 9.63 -0.62 -12.82
CA GLY A 510 8.70 0.47 -13.12
C GLY A 510 9.40 1.78 -13.49
N TYR A 511 8.63 2.69 -14.06
CA TYR A 511 9.12 4.02 -14.42
C TYR A 511 9.48 4.81 -13.17
N VAL A 512 10.74 5.25 -13.10
CA VAL A 512 11.25 6.04 -11.97
C VAL A 512 10.57 7.40 -11.94
N ILE A 513 10.15 7.84 -10.75
CA ILE A 513 9.55 9.16 -10.56
C ILE A 513 10.59 10.23 -10.92
N PRO A 514 10.35 11.06 -11.95
CA PRO A 514 11.36 12.01 -12.43
C PRO A 514 11.52 13.19 -11.47
N PHE A 515 12.72 13.78 -11.48
CA PHE A 515 12.90 15.14 -11.00
C PHE A 515 12.12 16.09 -11.91
N THR A 516 11.35 16.99 -11.31
CA THR A 516 10.62 18.03 -12.06
C THR A 516 10.94 19.41 -11.48
N ALA A 517 11.19 20.38 -12.37
CA ALA A 517 11.33 21.78 -12.00
C ALA A 517 10.21 22.60 -12.64
N THR A 518 9.64 23.50 -11.87
CA THR A 518 8.51 24.34 -12.29
C THR A 518 8.82 25.80 -11.97
N VAL A 519 8.50 26.68 -12.91
CA VAL A 519 8.46 28.13 -12.68
C VAL A 519 7.01 28.57 -12.82
N GLY A 520 6.51 29.33 -11.86
CA GLY A 520 5.12 29.73 -11.85
C GLY A 520 4.89 31.15 -11.31
N VAL A 521 3.71 31.64 -11.60
CA VAL A 521 3.26 32.97 -11.14
C VAL A 521 1.83 32.84 -10.61
N ASN A 522 1.59 33.35 -9.40
CA ASN A 522 0.27 33.46 -8.80
C ASN A 522 -0.17 34.93 -8.84
N ILE A 523 -1.30 35.18 -9.46
CA ILE A 523 -1.86 36.54 -9.60
C ILE A 523 -3.23 36.55 -8.95
N THR A 524 -3.47 37.56 -8.09
CA THR A 524 -4.79 37.86 -7.53
C THR A 524 -5.15 39.27 -7.94
N PHE A 525 -6.32 39.44 -8.50
CA PHE A 525 -6.88 40.74 -8.93
C PHE A 525 -7.73 41.39 -7.86
#